data_a5de54d9e04656497b5680108d119f84
#
_entry.id   a5de54d9e04656497b5680108d119f84
#
_cell.length_a   1.000
_cell.length_b   1.000
_cell.length_c   1.000
_cell.angle_alpha   90.00
_cell.angle_beta   90.00
_cell.angle_gamma   90.00
#
_symmetry.space_group_name_H-M   'P 1'
#
loop_
_entity.id
_entity.type
_entity.pdbx_description
1 polymer ?
#
loop_
_entity_poly.entity_id
_entity_poly.type
_entity_poly.pdbx_seq_one_letter_code
_entity_poly.pdbx_strand_id
1 'polypeptide(L)'
;MEMRKLGRSGLEIAPLVLGGNVFGWTTDEPTSFAVLDAFVGAGFNCIDTADVYSRWVPGHVGGESETVIGAWMKARGNRDKVVIATKFGAPMADDKKGLSRAYMIAAVEASLKRLQTDYIDLYQSHFDDPEAPQDEVAEGFAALVKQGKARVIGASNFTAERLKSALDAAARLGVPRYESLQPQYNLSDRDKFEGALQDLCVKEDVGVIPYYGLASGFLTGKYRSEADLGKSPRGRGVKRYLDDRGMRILKALDEVSVAVAGTPAQVALAWILAQPGLTAPIASATSVEQMNDLAGAVHLRLEADQLKALNAASAVETVAA
;
A
#
# COMPACT_ATOMS: atom_id res chain seq x y z
N MET A 1 19.58 2.59 -7.06
CA MET A 1 18.24 2.99 -6.54
C MET A 1 18.43 3.67 -5.21
N GLU A 2 17.81 4.82 -5.02
CA GLU A 2 17.91 5.59 -3.77
C GLU A 2 16.82 5.14 -2.80
N MET A 3 17.20 4.85 -1.55
CA MET A 3 16.27 4.51 -0.48
C MET A 3 15.56 5.77 0.02
N ARG A 4 14.32 5.63 0.44
CA ARG A 4 13.48 6.74 0.93
C ARG A 4 13.11 6.53 2.39
N LYS A 5 13.20 7.58 3.18
CA LYS A 5 12.75 7.56 4.58
C LYS A 5 11.24 7.47 4.67
N LEU A 6 10.75 6.63 5.56
CA LEU A 6 9.33 6.53 5.87
C LEU A 6 9.00 7.46 7.04
N GLY A 7 8.58 8.68 6.73
CA GLY A 7 8.36 9.72 7.75
C GLY A 7 9.61 9.96 8.59
N ARG A 8 9.41 10.17 9.89
CA ARG A 8 10.49 10.37 10.88
C ARG A 8 10.93 9.07 11.56
N SER A 9 10.47 7.91 11.08
CA SER A 9 10.63 6.61 11.76
C SER A 9 12.06 6.08 11.79
N GLY A 10 12.93 6.56 10.91
CA GLY A 10 14.25 5.95 10.68
C GLY A 10 14.22 4.71 9.81
N LEU A 11 13.05 4.19 9.40
CA LEU A 11 12.96 3.14 8.39
C LEU A 11 13.26 3.72 7.01
N GLU A 12 14.11 3.01 6.28
CA GLU A 12 14.40 3.31 4.88
C GLU A 12 13.86 2.19 3.99
N ILE A 13 13.04 2.56 3.02
CA ILE A 13 12.44 1.63 2.07
C ILE A 13 12.78 2.03 0.64
N ALA A 14 12.86 1.04 -0.23
CA ALA A 14 12.98 1.28 -1.67
C ALA A 14 11.70 1.95 -2.22
N PRO A 15 11.79 2.71 -3.33
CA PRO A 15 10.67 3.49 -3.86
C PRO A 15 9.57 2.65 -4.56
N LEU A 16 9.43 1.40 -4.17
CA LEU A 16 8.35 0.49 -4.54
C LEU A 16 8.11 -0.49 -3.39
N VAL A 17 6.87 -0.70 -3.01
CA VAL A 17 6.44 -1.67 -2.01
C VAL A 17 5.70 -2.81 -2.71
N LEU A 18 6.03 -4.06 -2.38
CA LEU A 18 5.33 -5.22 -2.92
C LEU A 18 4.05 -5.48 -2.12
N GLY A 19 2.91 -5.42 -2.80
CA GLY A 19 1.61 -5.73 -2.22
C GLY A 19 1.34 -7.22 -2.20
N GLY A 20 1.25 -7.80 -1.00
CA GLY A 20 1.05 -9.23 -0.76
C GLY A 20 -0.41 -9.72 -0.87
N ASN A 21 -1.36 -8.86 -1.22
CA ASN A 21 -2.78 -9.24 -1.29
C ASN A 21 -3.11 -10.34 -2.32
N VAL A 22 -2.17 -10.69 -3.15
CA VAL A 22 -2.29 -11.76 -4.18
C VAL A 22 -1.79 -13.11 -3.66
N PHE A 23 -0.96 -13.14 -2.62
CA PHE A 23 -0.38 -14.35 -2.06
C PHE A 23 -1.40 -15.20 -1.31
N GLY A 24 -1.43 -16.51 -1.62
CA GLY A 24 -2.44 -17.42 -1.14
C GLY A 24 -3.83 -17.22 -1.75
N TRP A 25 -3.93 -16.42 -2.82
CA TRP A 25 -5.18 -16.18 -3.56
C TRP A 25 -4.99 -16.41 -5.05
N THR A 26 -4.41 -15.41 -5.78
CA THR A 26 -4.20 -15.49 -7.23
C THR A 26 -2.84 -16.10 -7.59
N THR A 27 -1.97 -16.25 -6.61
CA THR A 27 -0.69 -16.94 -6.71
C THR A 27 -0.61 -18.06 -5.67
N ASP A 28 -0.12 -19.22 -6.08
CA ASP A 28 0.26 -20.31 -5.19
C ASP A 28 1.58 -20.00 -4.45
N GLU A 29 1.96 -20.84 -3.52
CA GLU A 29 3.17 -20.65 -2.73
C GLU A 29 4.45 -20.60 -3.58
N PRO A 30 4.71 -21.53 -4.53
CA PRO A 30 5.90 -21.47 -5.37
C PRO A 30 6.00 -20.18 -6.20
N THR A 31 4.91 -19.76 -6.81
CA THR A 31 4.84 -18.51 -7.58
C THR A 31 5.06 -17.29 -6.68
N SER A 32 4.45 -17.29 -5.48
CA SER A 32 4.62 -16.22 -4.50
C SER A 32 6.09 -16.10 -4.07
N PHE A 33 6.75 -17.23 -3.81
CA PHE A 33 8.18 -17.26 -3.46
C PHE A 33 9.04 -16.71 -4.59
N ALA A 34 8.76 -17.09 -5.84
CA ALA A 34 9.49 -16.59 -6.99
C ALA A 34 9.34 -15.07 -7.18
N VAL A 35 8.14 -14.54 -6.96
CA VAL A 35 7.87 -13.08 -7.00
C VAL A 35 8.61 -12.36 -5.87
N LEU A 36 8.58 -12.88 -4.64
CA LEU A 36 9.30 -12.33 -3.49
C LEU A 36 10.82 -12.36 -3.70
N ASP A 37 11.36 -13.47 -4.23
CA ASP A 37 12.78 -13.59 -4.56
C ASP A 37 13.18 -12.57 -5.65
N ALA A 38 12.38 -12.40 -6.69
CA ALA A 38 12.62 -11.42 -7.74
C ALA A 38 12.59 -9.98 -7.20
N PHE A 39 11.65 -9.67 -6.31
CA PHE A 39 11.53 -8.36 -5.66
C PHE A 39 12.79 -8.02 -4.85
N VAL A 40 13.21 -8.90 -3.96
CA VAL A 40 14.41 -8.68 -3.15
C VAL A 40 15.68 -8.73 -4.00
N GLY A 41 15.73 -9.61 -5.01
CA GLY A 41 16.84 -9.70 -5.97
C GLY A 41 17.02 -8.42 -6.80
N ALA A 42 15.97 -7.66 -7.03
CA ALA A 42 16.01 -6.35 -7.69
C ALA A 42 16.42 -5.19 -6.73
N GLY A 43 16.70 -5.50 -5.45
CA GLY A 43 17.15 -4.53 -4.45
C GLY A 43 16.04 -3.84 -3.68
N PHE A 44 14.79 -4.27 -3.81
CA PHE A 44 13.66 -3.79 -3.02
C PHE A 44 13.58 -4.50 -1.68
N ASN A 45 12.94 -3.87 -0.68
CA ASN A 45 12.97 -4.41 0.67
C ASN A 45 11.63 -4.36 1.43
N CYS A 46 10.60 -3.62 0.97
CA CYS A 46 9.37 -3.45 1.73
C CYS A 46 8.22 -4.29 1.15
N ILE A 47 7.64 -5.15 1.98
CA ILE A 47 6.53 -6.04 1.61
C ILE A 47 5.34 -5.68 2.48
N ASP A 48 4.20 -5.33 1.85
CA ASP A 48 2.95 -4.98 2.51
C ASP A 48 1.95 -6.14 2.50
N THR A 49 1.39 -6.46 3.64
CA THR A 49 0.35 -7.46 3.82
C THR A 49 -0.70 -6.99 4.83
N ALA A 50 -1.62 -7.85 5.25
CA ALA A 50 -2.59 -7.60 6.32
C ALA A 50 -3.13 -8.93 6.88
N ASP A 51 -3.65 -8.87 8.11
CA ASP A 51 -4.31 -10.01 8.76
C ASP A 51 -5.55 -10.50 8.00
N VAL A 52 -6.28 -9.60 7.32
CA VAL A 52 -7.50 -9.90 6.56
C VAL A 52 -7.23 -10.50 5.18
N TYR A 53 -6.00 -10.46 4.66
CA TYR A 53 -5.68 -10.99 3.34
C TYR A 53 -5.57 -12.52 3.39
N SER A 54 -6.27 -13.31 2.61
CA SER A 54 -7.28 -13.01 1.57
C SER A 54 -8.66 -13.59 1.97
N ARG A 55 -9.22 -13.14 3.08
CA ARG A 55 -10.50 -13.61 3.65
C ARG A 55 -11.69 -13.57 2.66
N TRP A 56 -11.64 -12.73 1.63
CA TRP A 56 -12.66 -12.63 0.57
C TRP A 56 -12.74 -13.85 -0.35
N VAL A 57 -11.81 -14.79 -0.23
CA VAL A 57 -11.80 -16.03 -1.01
C VAL A 57 -12.62 -17.10 -0.25
N PRO A 58 -13.57 -17.78 -0.90
CA PRO A 58 -14.32 -18.86 -0.25
C PRO A 58 -13.40 -19.91 0.38
N GLY A 59 -13.63 -20.21 1.65
CA GLY A 59 -12.83 -21.17 2.43
C GLY A 59 -11.61 -20.56 3.15
N HIS A 60 -11.26 -19.30 2.88
CA HIS A 60 -10.20 -18.59 3.58
C HIS A 60 -10.70 -17.92 4.86
N VAL A 61 -9.81 -17.79 5.83
CA VAL A 61 -10.10 -17.19 7.15
C VAL A 61 -9.41 -15.85 7.37
N GLY A 62 -8.48 -15.49 6.47
CA GLY A 62 -7.58 -14.36 6.60
C GLY A 62 -6.22 -14.75 7.17
N GLY A 63 -5.17 -14.00 6.79
CA GLY A 63 -3.79 -14.27 7.17
C GLY A 63 -3.05 -15.22 6.24
N GLU A 64 -3.68 -15.66 5.14
CA GLU A 64 -3.04 -16.54 4.16
C GLU A 64 -1.80 -15.86 3.55
N SER A 65 -1.89 -14.57 3.25
CA SER A 65 -0.75 -13.80 2.75
C SER A 65 0.40 -13.72 3.75
N GLU A 66 0.12 -13.42 5.03
CA GLU A 66 1.13 -13.40 6.09
C GLU A 66 1.78 -14.79 6.27
N THR A 67 1.00 -15.86 6.14
CA THR A 67 1.50 -17.25 6.24
C THR A 67 2.48 -17.57 5.12
N VAL A 68 2.17 -17.19 3.88
CA VAL A 68 3.06 -17.37 2.71
C VAL A 68 4.35 -16.57 2.91
N ILE A 69 4.26 -15.29 3.32
CA ILE A 69 5.43 -14.44 3.55
C ILE A 69 6.29 -15.00 4.69
N GLY A 70 5.68 -15.46 5.78
CA GLY A 70 6.38 -16.09 6.90
C GLY A 70 7.12 -17.36 6.48
N ALA A 71 6.50 -18.24 5.71
CA ALA A 71 7.11 -19.43 5.17
C ALA A 71 8.30 -19.08 4.25
N TRP A 72 8.16 -18.07 3.39
CA TRP A 72 9.23 -17.59 2.53
C TRP A 72 10.42 -17.04 3.32
N MET A 73 10.17 -16.16 4.30
CA MET A 73 11.25 -15.59 5.13
C MET A 73 12.03 -16.69 5.86
N LYS A 74 11.32 -17.67 6.40
CA LYS A 74 11.95 -18.83 7.06
C LYS A 74 12.78 -19.64 6.09
N ALA A 75 12.24 -19.93 4.90
CA ALA A 75 12.95 -20.73 3.88
C ALA A 75 14.21 -20.02 3.33
N ARG A 76 14.22 -18.68 3.30
CA ARG A 76 15.36 -17.88 2.80
C ARG A 76 16.29 -17.38 3.90
N GLY A 77 15.89 -17.44 5.17
CA GLY A 77 16.68 -16.91 6.29
C GLY A 77 17.00 -15.42 6.13
N ASN A 78 16.01 -14.63 5.67
CA ASN A 78 16.22 -13.23 5.26
C ASN A 78 15.32 -12.22 5.98
N ARG A 79 14.77 -12.58 7.16
CA ARG A 79 13.89 -11.69 7.92
C ARG A 79 14.49 -10.32 8.19
N ASP A 80 15.78 -10.26 8.46
CA ASP A 80 16.53 -9.05 8.75
C ASP A 80 16.84 -8.18 7.52
N LYS A 81 16.61 -8.72 6.32
CA LYS A 81 16.86 -8.02 5.03
C LYS A 81 15.61 -7.36 4.45
N VAL A 82 14.45 -7.56 5.08
CA VAL A 82 13.17 -7.05 4.58
C VAL A 82 12.44 -6.25 5.63
N VAL A 83 11.69 -5.26 5.18
CA VAL A 83 10.73 -4.47 5.96
C VAL A 83 9.36 -5.08 5.74
N ILE A 84 8.77 -5.63 6.80
CA ILE A 84 7.42 -6.19 6.76
C ILE A 84 6.43 -5.17 7.31
N ALA A 85 5.52 -4.73 6.43
CA ALA A 85 4.36 -3.93 6.79
C ALA A 85 3.13 -4.83 6.83
N THR A 86 2.45 -4.89 7.99
CA THR A 86 1.15 -5.55 8.09
C THR A 86 0.14 -4.70 8.81
N LYS A 87 -1.13 -5.11 8.80
CA LYS A 87 -2.26 -4.30 9.27
C LYS A 87 -3.24 -5.15 10.05
N PHE A 88 -3.99 -4.50 10.95
CA PHE A 88 -5.11 -5.09 11.68
C PHE A 88 -6.28 -4.11 11.76
N GLY A 89 -7.43 -4.58 12.22
CA GLY A 89 -8.61 -3.74 12.47
C GLY A 89 -9.68 -3.85 11.40
N ALA A 90 -9.37 -4.42 10.21
CA ALA A 90 -10.39 -4.79 9.25
C ALA A 90 -11.32 -5.89 9.82
N PRO A 91 -12.61 -5.92 9.43
CA PRO A 91 -13.54 -6.93 9.95
C PRO A 91 -13.14 -8.36 9.55
N MET A 92 -12.70 -9.14 10.54
CA MET A 92 -12.40 -10.58 10.42
C MET A 92 -13.57 -11.44 10.91
N ALA A 93 -14.24 -11.00 11.98
CA ALA A 93 -15.46 -11.55 12.56
C ALA A 93 -16.14 -10.45 13.39
N ASP A 94 -17.32 -10.72 13.96
CA ASP A 94 -18.07 -9.71 14.73
C ASP A 94 -17.28 -9.19 15.94
N ASP A 95 -16.50 -10.06 16.58
CA ASP A 95 -15.63 -9.79 17.73
C ASP A 95 -14.16 -9.49 17.34
N LYS A 96 -13.83 -9.49 16.03
CA LYS A 96 -12.46 -9.31 15.49
C LYS A 96 -12.42 -8.19 14.48
N LYS A 97 -12.57 -6.96 14.96
CA LYS A 97 -12.57 -5.73 14.16
C LYS A 97 -12.21 -4.52 15.02
N GLY A 98 -11.92 -3.41 14.38
CA GLY A 98 -11.67 -2.13 15.01
C GLY A 98 -10.31 -2.05 15.71
N LEU A 99 -10.12 -1.00 16.52
CA LEU A 99 -8.82 -0.64 17.08
C LEU A 99 -8.77 -0.77 18.61
N SER A 100 -9.69 -1.53 19.21
CA SER A 100 -9.65 -1.74 20.66
C SER A 100 -8.32 -2.38 21.09
N ARG A 101 -7.80 -1.98 22.26
CA ARG A 101 -6.54 -2.48 22.78
C ARG A 101 -6.51 -4.01 22.92
N ALA A 102 -7.61 -4.61 23.34
CA ALA A 102 -7.71 -6.06 23.50
C ALA A 102 -7.57 -6.79 22.15
N TYR A 103 -8.27 -6.29 21.11
CA TYR A 103 -8.17 -6.85 19.78
C TYR A 103 -6.78 -6.60 19.15
N MET A 104 -6.21 -5.42 19.32
CA MET A 104 -4.86 -5.07 18.86
C MET A 104 -3.81 -6.07 19.34
N ILE A 105 -3.84 -6.42 20.65
CA ILE A 105 -2.91 -7.40 21.24
C ILE A 105 -3.13 -8.79 20.64
N ALA A 106 -4.37 -9.24 20.53
CA ALA A 106 -4.68 -10.54 19.92
C ALA A 106 -4.28 -10.62 18.47
N ALA A 107 -4.51 -9.55 17.70
CA ALA A 107 -4.20 -9.46 16.26
C ALA A 107 -2.70 -9.48 16.00
N VAL A 108 -1.90 -8.71 16.77
CA VAL A 108 -0.43 -8.69 16.59
C VAL A 108 0.19 -10.05 16.87
N GLU A 109 -0.24 -10.74 17.93
CA GLU A 109 0.25 -12.10 18.26
C GLU A 109 -0.06 -13.09 17.13
N ALA A 110 -1.28 -13.02 16.59
CA ALA A 110 -1.67 -13.87 15.48
C ALA A 110 -0.86 -13.57 14.20
N SER A 111 -0.58 -12.29 13.91
CA SER A 111 0.25 -11.89 12.77
C SER A 111 1.71 -12.32 12.93
N LEU A 112 2.30 -12.13 14.12
CA LEU A 112 3.67 -12.59 14.42
C LEU A 112 3.80 -14.11 14.24
N LYS A 113 2.79 -14.88 14.69
CA LYS A 113 2.76 -16.33 14.52
C LYS A 113 2.71 -16.73 13.03
N ARG A 114 1.86 -16.10 12.21
CA ARG A 114 1.75 -16.38 10.77
C ARG A 114 3.02 -15.98 10.03
N LEU A 115 3.57 -14.81 10.34
CA LEU A 115 4.81 -14.29 9.78
C LEU A 115 6.07 -15.02 10.26
N GLN A 116 5.95 -15.88 11.29
CA GLN A 116 7.06 -16.65 11.90
C GLN A 116 8.23 -15.76 12.33
N THR A 117 7.92 -14.63 12.96
CA THR A 117 8.87 -13.63 13.46
C THR A 117 8.40 -13.08 14.80
N ASP A 118 9.28 -12.48 15.55
CA ASP A 118 9.02 -11.85 16.85
C ASP A 118 8.79 -10.34 16.79
N TYR A 119 8.95 -9.72 15.59
CA TYR A 119 8.71 -8.31 15.38
C TYR A 119 8.13 -8.00 13.98
N ILE A 120 7.39 -6.89 13.90
CA ILE A 120 6.86 -6.28 12.68
C ILE A 120 7.57 -4.92 12.50
N ASP A 121 8.05 -4.62 11.30
CA ASP A 121 8.73 -3.34 11.04
C ASP A 121 7.75 -2.17 11.00
N LEU A 122 6.62 -2.33 10.31
CA LEU A 122 5.54 -1.34 10.23
C LEU A 122 4.19 -2.00 10.53
N TYR A 123 3.60 -1.68 11.69
CA TYR A 123 2.29 -2.19 12.09
C TYR A 123 1.23 -1.10 11.96
N GLN A 124 0.17 -1.35 11.19
CA GLN A 124 -0.76 -0.31 10.76
C GLN A 124 -2.20 -0.57 11.22
N SER A 125 -2.91 0.50 11.60
CA SER A 125 -4.38 0.50 11.62
C SER A 125 -4.87 0.39 10.18
N HIS A 126 -5.61 -0.67 9.86
CA HIS A 126 -6.11 -0.89 8.48
C HIS A 126 -7.20 0.10 8.10
N PHE A 127 -8.03 0.45 9.05
CA PHE A 127 -9.07 1.48 8.96
C PHE A 127 -9.09 2.31 10.24
N ASP A 128 -9.62 3.52 10.14
CA ASP A 128 -10.00 4.30 11.31
C ASP A 128 -11.16 3.60 12.05
N ASP A 129 -11.20 3.77 13.35
CA ASP A 129 -12.27 3.28 14.22
C ASP A 129 -12.81 4.47 15.04
N PRO A 130 -13.92 5.08 14.62
CA PRO A 130 -14.52 6.19 15.35
C PRO A 130 -14.98 5.86 16.76
N GLU A 131 -15.26 4.57 17.05
CA GLU A 131 -15.69 4.11 18.38
C GLU A 131 -14.51 3.94 19.35
N ALA A 132 -13.30 3.77 18.84
CA ALA A 132 -12.11 3.64 19.67
C ALA A 132 -11.54 5.03 20.05
N PRO A 133 -11.40 5.36 21.36
CA PRO A 133 -10.75 6.58 21.78
C PRO A 133 -9.30 6.65 21.28
N GLN A 134 -8.93 7.77 20.67
CA GLN A 134 -7.58 7.95 20.09
C GLN A 134 -6.45 7.73 21.10
N ASP A 135 -6.68 8.12 22.36
CA ASP A 135 -5.70 7.92 23.44
C ASP A 135 -5.45 6.45 23.74
N GLU A 136 -6.51 5.64 23.80
CA GLU A 136 -6.40 4.21 24.03
C GLU A 136 -5.69 3.50 22.86
N VAL A 137 -5.97 3.92 21.63
CA VAL A 137 -5.28 3.41 20.44
C VAL A 137 -3.80 3.76 20.49
N ALA A 138 -3.45 5.03 20.80
CA ALA A 138 -2.07 5.48 20.91
C ALA A 138 -1.29 4.74 22.02
N GLU A 139 -1.89 4.57 23.20
CA GLU A 139 -1.30 3.81 24.32
C GLU A 139 -1.16 2.31 23.98
N GLY A 140 -2.14 1.74 23.24
CA GLY A 140 -2.08 0.37 22.76
C GLY A 140 -0.87 0.14 21.84
N PHE A 141 -0.69 0.98 20.84
CA PHE A 141 0.48 0.92 19.98
C PHE A 141 1.79 1.19 20.74
N ALA A 142 1.81 2.16 21.66
CA ALA A 142 2.98 2.43 22.48
C ALA A 142 3.42 1.19 23.29
N ALA A 143 2.46 0.41 23.79
CA ALA A 143 2.76 -0.84 24.47
C ALA A 143 3.39 -1.88 23.54
N LEU A 144 2.92 -1.99 22.27
CA LEU A 144 3.51 -2.91 21.30
C LEU A 144 4.93 -2.49 20.90
N VAL A 145 5.17 -1.19 20.72
CA VAL A 145 6.51 -0.66 20.43
C VAL A 145 7.45 -0.92 21.60
N LYS A 146 7.01 -0.64 22.83
CA LYS A 146 7.79 -0.91 24.06
C LYS A 146 8.14 -2.39 24.23
N GLN A 147 7.26 -3.30 23.79
CA GLN A 147 7.49 -4.75 23.82
C GLN A 147 8.37 -5.23 22.66
N GLY A 148 8.75 -4.37 21.73
CA GLY A 148 9.53 -4.72 20.55
C GLY A 148 8.75 -5.49 19.47
N LYS A 149 7.41 -5.63 19.62
CA LYS A 149 6.55 -6.33 18.64
C LYS A 149 6.29 -5.51 17.37
N ALA A 150 6.29 -4.19 17.47
CA ALA A 150 6.23 -3.26 16.36
C ALA A 150 7.39 -2.27 16.48
N ARG A 151 8.11 -2.02 15.38
CA ARG A 151 9.18 -1.02 15.34
C ARG A 151 8.63 0.36 15.07
N VAL A 152 7.76 0.47 14.08
CA VAL A 152 7.10 1.70 13.62
C VAL A 152 5.61 1.42 13.48
N ILE A 153 4.80 2.45 13.70
CA ILE A 153 3.35 2.34 13.54
C ILE A 153 2.84 3.27 12.43
N GLY A 154 1.74 2.89 11.79
CA GLY A 154 1.14 3.62 10.68
C GLY A 154 -0.39 3.54 10.67
N ALA A 155 -0.98 4.34 9.80
CA ALA A 155 -2.42 4.39 9.57
C ALA A 155 -2.75 4.10 8.11
N SER A 156 -3.93 3.54 7.86
CA SER A 156 -4.48 3.37 6.52
C SER A 156 -5.96 3.79 6.51
N ASN A 157 -6.40 4.42 5.43
CA ASN A 157 -7.80 4.87 5.28
C ASN A 157 -8.28 5.86 6.36
N PHE A 158 -7.43 6.76 6.78
CA PHE A 158 -7.78 7.87 7.68
C PHE A 158 -8.10 9.13 6.90
N THR A 159 -9.05 9.94 7.39
CA THR A 159 -9.24 11.32 6.91
C THR A 159 -8.18 12.26 7.48
N ALA A 160 -8.06 13.47 6.93
CA ALA A 160 -7.11 14.46 7.44
C ALA A 160 -7.39 14.81 8.92
N GLU A 161 -8.67 14.99 9.27
CA GLU A 161 -9.06 15.30 10.66
C GLU A 161 -8.72 14.16 11.61
N ARG A 162 -9.00 12.92 11.21
CA ARG A 162 -8.74 11.74 12.07
C ARG A 162 -7.25 11.47 12.22
N LEU A 163 -6.47 11.59 11.14
CA LEU A 163 -5.01 11.49 11.22
C LEU A 163 -4.43 12.58 12.11
N LYS A 164 -4.87 13.84 11.93
CA LYS A 164 -4.44 14.97 12.79
C LYS A 164 -4.76 14.70 14.25
N SER A 165 -5.98 14.26 14.57
CA SER A 165 -6.40 13.92 15.92
C SER A 165 -5.52 12.83 16.55
N ALA A 166 -5.16 11.79 15.78
CA ALA A 166 -4.28 10.71 16.24
C ALA A 166 -2.85 11.23 16.52
N LEU A 167 -2.31 12.08 15.64
CA LEU A 167 -1.00 12.71 15.83
C LEU A 167 -0.98 13.61 17.07
N ASP A 168 -2.04 14.39 17.30
CA ASP A 168 -2.18 15.26 18.49
C ASP A 168 -2.30 14.45 19.78
N ALA A 169 -3.03 13.32 19.75
CA ALA A 169 -3.14 12.42 20.90
C ALA A 169 -1.78 11.85 21.27
N ALA A 170 -1.02 11.34 20.28
CA ALA A 170 0.32 10.81 20.50
C ALA A 170 1.29 11.88 21.07
N ALA A 171 1.26 13.09 20.52
CA ALA A 171 2.08 14.22 21.00
C ALA A 171 1.73 14.61 22.44
N ARG A 172 0.46 14.69 22.78
CA ARG A 172 -0.03 15.02 24.13
C ARG A 172 0.35 13.95 25.17
N LEU A 173 0.30 12.68 24.79
CA LEU A 173 0.65 11.54 25.64
C LEU A 173 2.17 11.28 25.70
N GLY A 174 2.97 11.90 24.80
CA GLY A 174 4.40 11.64 24.70
C GLY A 174 4.73 10.20 24.26
N VAL A 175 3.90 9.60 23.40
CA VAL A 175 4.04 8.24 22.89
C VAL A 175 4.37 8.20 21.40
N PRO A 176 4.80 7.06 20.84
CA PRO A 176 5.00 6.91 19.40
C PRO A 176 3.75 7.32 18.59
N ARG A 177 3.96 8.04 17.50
CA ARG A 177 2.92 8.51 16.58
C ARG A 177 2.86 7.66 15.31
N TYR A 178 1.80 7.80 14.53
CA TYR A 178 1.80 7.28 13.16
C TYR A 178 2.87 7.97 12.31
N GLU A 179 3.81 7.19 11.79
CA GLU A 179 4.89 7.66 10.91
C GLU A 179 4.58 7.43 9.43
N SER A 180 3.56 6.65 9.12
CA SER A 180 3.10 6.43 7.75
C SER A 180 1.60 6.52 7.61
N LEU A 181 1.18 6.90 6.39
CA LEU A 181 -0.20 6.79 5.93
C LEU A 181 -0.25 5.92 4.67
N GLN A 182 -1.22 5.00 4.62
CA GLN A 182 -1.49 4.18 3.44
C GLN A 182 -2.89 4.51 2.89
N PRO A 183 -3.03 5.51 1.99
CA PRO A 183 -4.29 5.87 1.35
C PRO A 183 -4.48 5.13 0.02
N GLN A 184 -5.72 5.12 -0.50
CA GLN A 184 -5.95 4.84 -1.91
C GLN A 184 -5.48 6.03 -2.75
N TYR A 185 -4.57 5.82 -3.71
CA TYR A 185 -4.13 6.90 -4.58
C TYR A 185 -3.53 6.39 -5.89
N ASN A 186 -3.98 6.94 -6.99
CA ASN A 186 -3.51 6.72 -8.36
C ASN A 186 -4.09 7.78 -9.30
N LEU A 187 -3.76 7.75 -10.58
CA LEU A 187 -4.27 8.69 -11.59
C LEU A 187 -5.81 8.74 -11.69
N SER A 188 -6.50 7.66 -11.34
CA SER A 188 -7.97 7.61 -11.39
C SER A 188 -8.64 8.00 -10.07
N ASP A 189 -7.96 7.85 -8.94
CA ASP A 189 -8.51 8.06 -7.59
C ASP A 189 -7.74 9.17 -6.83
N ARG A 190 -7.54 10.32 -7.48
CA ARG A 190 -6.77 11.46 -6.92
C ARG A 190 -7.46 12.12 -5.73
N ASP A 191 -8.77 12.18 -5.76
CA ASP A 191 -9.64 12.76 -4.73
C ASP A 191 -9.55 12.08 -3.36
N LYS A 192 -9.00 10.86 -3.31
CA LYS A 192 -8.85 10.09 -2.05
C LYS A 192 -7.67 10.56 -1.19
N PHE A 193 -6.76 11.34 -1.76
CA PHE A 193 -5.55 11.75 -1.04
C PHE A 193 -5.20 13.23 -1.23
N GLU A 194 -5.34 13.78 -2.44
CA GLU A 194 -4.94 15.16 -2.74
C GLU A 194 -5.76 16.18 -1.92
N GLY A 195 -5.15 17.33 -1.62
CA GLY A 195 -5.71 18.38 -0.77
C GLY A 195 -5.35 18.19 0.70
N ALA A 196 -6.31 18.39 1.61
CA ALA A 196 -6.07 18.50 3.05
C ALA A 196 -5.29 17.31 3.66
N LEU A 197 -5.51 16.09 3.17
CA LEU A 197 -4.81 14.91 3.67
C LEU A 197 -3.35 14.88 3.21
N GLN A 198 -3.09 15.21 1.95
CA GLN A 198 -1.74 15.33 1.42
C GLN A 198 -0.97 16.47 2.10
N ASP A 199 -1.60 17.64 2.23
CA ASP A 199 -0.99 18.80 2.89
C ASP A 199 -0.61 18.49 4.34
N LEU A 200 -1.46 17.75 5.06
CA LEU A 200 -1.17 17.30 6.41
C LEU A 200 0.03 16.34 6.44
N CYS A 201 0.08 15.35 5.54
CA CYS A 201 1.19 14.40 5.48
C CYS A 201 2.52 15.11 5.18
N VAL A 202 2.53 16.05 4.23
CA VAL A 202 3.71 16.86 3.90
C VAL A 202 4.14 17.70 5.10
N LYS A 203 3.20 18.42 5.74
CA LYS A 203 3.47 19.29 6.88
C LYS A 203 4.03 18.53 8.08
N GLU A 204 3.44 17.38 8.38
CA GLU A 204 3.79 16.58 9.56
C GLU A 204 4.93 15.59 9.29
N ASP A 205 5.45 15.54 8.06
CA ASP A 205 6.46 14.56 7.62
C ASP A 205 6.01 13.11 7.92
N VAL A 206 4.79 12.77 7.46
CA VAL A 206 4.24 11.42 7.48
C VAL A 206 4.53 10.76 6.14
N GLY A 207 5.22 9.64 6.14
CA GLY A 207 5.55 8.91 4.91
C GLY A 207 4.31 8.29 4.26
N VAL A 208 4.14 8.45 2.95
CA VAL A 208 2.93 7.96 2.25
C VAL A 208 3.27 6.80 1.33
N ILE A 209 2.60 5.65 1.57
CA ILE A 209 2.75 4.41 0.78
C ILE A 209 1.38 4.00 0.20
N PRO A 210 0.91 4.64 -0.88
CA PRO A 210 -0.46 4.46 -1.35
C PRO A 210 -0.69 3.07 -1.96
N TYR A 211 -1.90 2.52 -1.69
CA TYR A 211 -2.35 1.29 -2.33
C TYR A 211 -3.17 1.58 -3.60
N TYR A 212 -3.44 0.52 -4.37
CA TYR A 212 -4.09 0.62 -5.69
C TYR A 212 -3.35 1.50 -6.70
N GLY A 213 -2.04 1.62 -6.63
CA GLY A 213 -1.23 2.42 -7.54
C GLY A 213 -1.52 2.18 -9.04
N LEU A 214 -2.00 0.98 -9.39
CA LEU A 214 -2.41 0.60 -10.76
C LEU A 214 -3.93 0.47 -10.93
N ALA A 215 -4.76 1.01 -10.03
CA ALA A 215 -6.23 0.97 -10.12
C ALA A 215 -6.76 -0.44 -10.45
N SER A 216 -6.39 -1.46 -9.64
CA SER A 216 -6.72 -2.87 -9.86
C SER A 216 -6.23 -3.44 -11.20
N GLY A 217 -5.22 -2.80 -11.81
CA GLY A 217 -4.65 -3.17 -13.11
C GLY A 217 -5.24 -2.39 -14.29
N PHE A 218 -6.14 -1.43 -14.08
CA PHE A 218 -6.65 -0.54 -15.13
C PHE A 218 -5.53 0.25 -15.79
N LEU A 219 -4.66 0.86 -15.00
CA LEU A 219 -3.57 1.72 -15.47
C LEU A 219 -2.40 0.97 -16.13
N THR A 220 -2.48 -0.38 -16.22
CA THR A 220 -1.57 -1.16 -17.09
C THR A 220 -1.95 -1.09 -18.57
N GLY A 221 -3.11 -0.52 -18.90
CA GLY A 221 -3.60 -0.41 -20.27
C GLY A 221 -4.23 -1.67 -20.85
N LYS A 222 -4.31 -2.78 -20.11
CA LYS A 222 -4.86 -4.06 -20.61
C LYS A 222 -6.38 -4.09 -20.70
N TYR A 223 -7.08 -3.14 -20.06
CA TYR A 223 -8.53 -3.02 -20.10
C TYR A 223 -8.91 -1.77 -20.90
N ARG A 224 -9.51 -1.97 -22.07
CA ARG A 224 -9.94 -0.89 -22.98
C ARG A 224 -11.45 -0.85 -23.18
N SER A 225 -12.14 -1.93 -22.80
CA SER A 225 -13.59 -2.08 -22.90
C SER A 225 -14.12 -3.08 -21.88
N GLU A 226 -15.44 -3.18 -21.74
CA GLU A 226 -16.07 -4.19 -20.88
C GLU A 226 -15.73 -5.63 -21.30
N ALA A 227 -15.43 -5.88 -22.57
CA ALA A 227 -15.03 -7.21 -23.07
C ALA A 227 -13.71 -7.69 -22.43
N ASP A 228 -12.89 -6.77 -21.93
CA ASP A 228 -11.60 -7.08 -21.31
C ASP A 228 -11.72 -7.48 -19.83
N LEU A 229 -12.87 -7.30 -19.19
CA LEU A 229 -13.03 -7.50 -17.74
C LEU A 229 -12.74 -8.93 -17.28
N GLY A 230 -12.84 -9.91 -18.17
CA GLY A 230 -12.48 -11.30 -17.91
C GLY A 230 -10.97 -11.61 -17.85
N LYS A 231 -10.10 -10.67 -18.20
CA LYS A 231 -8.64 -10.89 -18.28
C LYS A 231 -7.96 -11.19 -16.94
N SER A 232 -8.60 -10.88 -15.81
CA SER A 232 -8.12 -11.28 -14.49
C SER A 232 -9.25 -11.37 -13.45
N PRO A 233 -9.04 -12.05 -12.31
CA PRO A 233 -10.02 -12.11 -11.21
C PRO A 233 -10.44 -10.72 -10.68
N ARG A 234 -9.57 -9.71 -10.80
CA ARG A 234 -9.82 -8.33 -10.36
C ARG A 234 -10.54 -7.46 -11.40
N GLY A 235 -10.75 -7.96 -12.62
CA GLY A 235 -11.31 -7.17 -13.72
C GLY A 235 -12.70 -6.59 -13.46
N ARG A 236 -13.54 -7.27 -12.67
CA ARG A 236 -14.87 -6.73 -12.29
C ARG A 236 -14.77 -5.36 -11.58
N GLY A 237 -13.74 -5.15 -10.77
CA GLY A 237 -13.49 -3.88 -10.08
C GLY A 237 -12.98 -2.76 -10.99
N VAL A 238 -12.57 -3.10 -12.23
CA VAL A 238 -12.06 -2.13 -13.21
C VAL A 238 -13.19 -1.42 -13.97
N LYS A 239 -14.40 -2.01 -14.03
CA LYS A 239 -15.54 -1.45 -14.78
C LYS A 239 -15.80 0.04 -14.48
N ARG A 240 -15.64 0.45 -13.23
CA ARG A 240 -15.84 1.84 -12.77
C ARG A 240 -14.88 2.87 -13.39
N TYR A 241 -13.80 2.42 -14.00
CA TYR A 241 -12.80 3.27 -14.64
C TYR A 241 -12.96 3.32 -16.17
N LEU A 242 -13.88 2.54 -16.75
CA LEU A 242 -14.14 2.50 -18.20
C LEU A 242 -15.14 3.62 -18.58
N ASP A 243 -14.79 4.85 -18.25
CA ASP A 243 -15.51 6.08 -18.61
C ASP A 243 -14.62 6.99 -19.45
N ASP A 244 -15.16 8.14 -19.90
CA ASP A 244 -14.43 9.09 -20.73
C ASP A 244 -13.14 9.59 -20.06
N ARG A 245 -13.16 9.81 -18.73
CA ARG A 245 -11.98 10.21 -17.97
C ARG A 245 -10.93 9.09 -17.95
N GLY A 246 -11.36 7.87 -17.68
CA GLY A 246 -10.46 6.71 -17.71
C GLY A 246 -9.81 6.51 -19.07
N MET A 247 -10.57 6.69 -20.15
CA MET A 247 -10.02 6.58 -21.51
C MET A 247 -9.03 7.72 -21.84
N ARG A 248 -9.27 8.96 -21.35
CA ARG A 248 -8.29 10.05 -21.45
C ARG A 248 -7.00 9.72 -20.69
N ILE A 249 -7.11 9.15 -19.49
CA ILE A 249 -5.94 8.74 -18.71
C ILE A 249 -5.14 7.67 -19.44
N LEU A 250 -5.81 6.63 -19.97
CA LEU A 250 -5.12 5.58 -20.73
C LEU A 250 -4.43 6.11 -21.97
N LYS A 251 -5.04 7.05 -22.69
CA LYS A 251 -4.42 7.70 -23.85
C LYS A 251 -3.15 8.46 -23.46
N ALA A 252 -3.20 9.25 -22.39
CA ALA A 252 -2.03 9.98 -21.90
C ALA A 252 -0.92 9.03 -21.42
N LEU A 253 -1.28 7.92 -20.76
CA LEU A 253 -0.32 6.88 -20.37
C LEU A 253 0.35 6.25 -21.60
N ASP A 254 -0.39 5.94 -22.66
CA ASP A 254 0.17 5.38 -23.90
C ASP A 254 1.17 6.35 -24.53
N GLU A 255 0.80 7.63 -24.68
CA GLU A 255 1.65 8.67 -25.28
C GLU A 255 2.95 8.86 -24.47
N VAL A 256 2.84 8.97 -23.15
CA VAL A 256 4.02 9.12 -22.28
C VAL A 256 4.87 7.85 -22.28
N SER A 257 4.26 6.66 -22.28
CA SER A 257 4.98 5.38 -22.32
C SER A 257 5.88 5.24 -23.54
N VAL A 258 5.38 5.67 -24.70
CA VAL A 258 6.19 5.70 -25.95
C VAL A 258 7.36 6.68 -25.79
N ALA A 259 7.11 7.87 -25.24
CA ALA A 259 8.13 8.91 -25.10
C ALA A 259 9.28 8.51 -24.14
N VAL A 260 8.98 7.72 -23.09
CA VAL A 260 9.99 7.28 -22.09
C VAL A 260 10.51 5.86 -22.33
N ALA A 261 10.06 5.20 -23.43
CA ALA A 261 10.34 3.80 -23.72
C ALA A 261 10.01 2.86 -22.53
N GLY A 262 8.89 3.13 -21.84
CA GLY A 262 8.40 2.38 -20.70
C GLY A 262 7.01 1.79 -20.94
N THR A 263 6.47 1.08 -19.93
CA THR A 263 5.10 0.57 -19.97
C THR A 263 4.11 1.55 -19.28
N PRO A 264 2.80 1.50 -19.60
CA PRO A 264 1.79 2.29 -18.88
C PRO A 264 1.81 2.07 -17.35
N ALA A 265 2.09 0.83 -16.90
CA ALA A 265 2.24 0.52 -15.47
C ALA A 265 3.42 1.26 -14.85
N GLN A 266 4.56 1.26 -15.51
CA GLN A 266 5.75 1.97 -15.05
C GLN A 266 5.51 3.48 -14.99
N VAL A 267 4.90 4.06 -16.02
CA VAL A 267 4.55 5.50 -16.07
C VAL A 267 3.58 5.86 -14.95
N ALA A 268 2.54 5.05 -14.71
CA ALA A 268 1.57 5.30 -13.65
C ALA A 268 2.23 5.29 -12.25
N LEU A 269 3.13 4.36 -11.98
CA LEU A 269 3.87 4.30 -10.71
C LEU A 269 4.91 5.42 -10.60
N ALA A 270 5.61 5.77 -11.67
CA ALA A 270 6.55 6.89 -11.73
C ALA A 270 5.83 8.23 -11.49
N TRP A 271 4.60 8.38 -11.99
CA TRP A 271 3.77 9.55 -11.71
C TRP A 271 3.46 9.67 -10.20
N ILE A 272 3.11 8.57 -9.51
CA ILE A 272 2.91 8.58 -8.06
C ILE A 272 4.20 9.02 -7.34
N LEU A 273 5.35 8.46 -7.74
CA LEU A 273 6.65 8.78 -7.14
C LEU A 273 7.07 10.26 -7.30
N ALA A 274 6.51 10.95 -8.29
CA ALA A 274 6.75 12.36 -8.56
C ALA A 274 5.84 13.30 -7.75
N GLN A 275 4.82 12.78 -7.04
CA GLN A 275 3.90 13.62 -6.26
C GLN A 275 4.47 14.01 -4.90
N PRO A 276 4.15 15.20 -4.36
CA PRO A 276 4.63 15.65 -3.05
C PRO A 276 4.22 14.69 -1.92
N GLY A 277 5.14 14.43 -0.99
CA GLY A 277 4.87 13.62 0.22
C GLY A 277 4.85 12.10 0.00
N LEU A 278 4.98 11.62 -1.25
CA LEU A 278 4.94 10.19 -1.56
C LEU A 278 6.29 9.52 -1.29
N THR A 279 6.25 8.43 -0.50
CA THR A 279 7.44 7.62 -0.23
C THR A 279 7.59 6.51 -1.26
N ALA A 280 6.59 5.64 -1.41
CA ALA A 280 6.64 4.52 -2.35
C ALA A 280 5.23 3.99 -2.65
N PRO A 281 4.82 3.80 -3.91
CA PRO A 281 3.57 3.14 -4.24
C PRO A 281 3.62 1.65 -3.92
N ILE A 282 2.46 1.09 -3.53
CA ILE A 282 2.27 -0.35 -3.39
C ILE A 282 1.74 -0.90 -4.72
N ALA A 283 2.43 -1.91 -5.26
CA ALA A 283 1.98 -2.64 -6.42
C ALA A 283 2.17 -4.15 -6.21
N SER A 284 1.23 -4.95 -6.74
CA SER A 284 1.26 -6.41 -6.62
C SER A 284 1.56 -7.04 -7.97
N ALA A 285 2.34 -8.12 -7.96
CA ALA A 285 2.65 -8.94 -9.13
C ALA A 285 2.19 -10.38 -8.91
N THR A 286 1.73 -11.03 -9.98
CA THR A 286 1.33 -12.45 -9.98
C THR A 286 2.28 -13.33 -10.77
N SER A 287 3.39 -12.76 -11.27
CA SER A 287 4.50 -13.47 -11.91
C SER A 287 5.79 -12.66 -11.76
N VAL A 288 6.93 -13.35 -11.93
CA VAL A 288 8.26 -12.71 -11.94
C VAL A 288 8.37 -11.67 -13.07
N GLU A 289 7.78 -11.95 -14.23
CA GLU A 289 7.75 -11.03 -15.36
C GLU A 289 7.06 -9.72 -15.00
N GLN A 290 5.86 -9.79 -14.37
CA GLN A 290 5.17 -8.61 -13.88
C GLN A 290 6.00 -7.86 -12.83
N MET A 291 6.67 -8.59 -11.91
CA MET A 291 7.51 -7.96 -10.90
C MET A 291 8.67 -7.18 -11.54
N ASN A 292 9.31 -7.77 -12.54
CA ASN A 292 10.40 -7.13 -13.27
C ASN A 292 9.91 -5.89 -14.05
N ASP A 293 8.70 -5.93 -14.63
CA ASP A 293 8.10 -4.78 -15.27
C ASP A 293 7.85 -3.65 -14.25
N LEU A 294 7.24 -3.95 -13.11
CA LEU A 294 7.00 -2.96 -12.05
C LEU A 294 8.30 -2.34 -11.52
N ALA A 295 9.37 -3.14 -11.40
CA ALA A 295 10.68 -2.67 -10.95
C ALA A 295 11.25 -1.57 -11.86
N GLY A 296 10.92 -1.57 -13.15
CA GLY A 296 11.32 -0.54 -14.09
C GLY A 296 10.80 0.87 -13.74
N ALA A 297 9.68 0.97 -13.02
CA ALA A 297 9.05 2.25 -12.68
C ALA A 297 9.97 3.20 -11.89
N VAL A 298 10.83 2.66 -11.02
CA VAL A 298 11.70 3.46 -10.15
C VAL A 298 12.88 4.10 -10.89
N HIS A 299 13.12 3.68 -12.12
CA HIS A 299 14.17 4.21 -12.99
C HIS A 299 13.64 5.26 -13.96
N LEU A 300 12.31 5.38 -14.13
CA LEU A 300 11.71 6.38 -14.97
C LEU A 300 11.74 7.75 -14.28
N ARG A 301 12.15 8.77 -15.02
CA ARG A 301 12.01 10.17 -14.64
C ARG A 301 11.08 10.83 -15.64
N LEU A 302 9.93 11.30 -15.14
CA LEU A 302 8.95 12.00 -15.96
C LEU A 302 9.31 13.48 -16.01
N GLU A 303 9.39 14.02 -17.21
CA GLU A 303 9.62 15.45 -17.45
C GLU A 303 8.37 16.28 -17.09
N ALA A 304 8.54 17.58 -16.90
CA ALA A 304 7.46 18.48 -16.47
C ALA A 304 6.25 18.46 -17.42
N ASP A 305 6.48 18.38 -18.73
CA ASP A 305 5.41 18.31 -19.72
C ASP A 305 4.65 16.97 -19.68
N GLN A 306 5.34 15.88 -19.41
CA GLN A 306 4.74 14.55 -19.24
C GLN A 306 3.87 14.50 -17.96
N LEU A 307 4.37 15.04 -16.84
CA LEU A 307 3.60 15.19 -15.62
C LEU A 307 2.37 16.06 -15.82
N LYS A 308 2.52 17.18 -16.54
CA LYS A 308 1.42 18.08 -16.88
C LYS A 308 0.35 17.39 -17.74
N ALA A 309 0.75 16.59 -18.72
CA ALA A 309 -0.17 15.84 -19.58
C ALA A 309 -0.96 14.80 -18.76
N LEU A 310 -0.29 14.01 -17.90
CA LEU A 310 -0.93 13.04 -17.01
C LEU A 310 -1.86 13.72 -16.00
N ASN A 311 -1.45 14.85 -15.42
CA ASN A 311 -2.26 15.63 -14.49
C ASN A 311 -3.52 16.18 -15.17
N ALA A 312 -3.42 16.71 -16.39
CA ALA A 312 -4.55 17.21 -17.16
C ALA A 312 -5.54 16.10 -17.54
N ALA A 313 -5.03 14.94 -18.00
CA ALA A 313 -5.87 13.79 -18.37
C ALA A 313 -6.62 13.22 -17.16
N SER A 314 -6.01 13.25 -15.97
CA SER A 314 -6.54 12.70 -14.71
C SER A 314 -7.28 13.72 -13.85
N ALA A 315 -7.37 14.98 -14.26
CA ALA A 315 -8.11 16.00 -13.52
C ALA A 315 -9.56 15.57 -13.26
N VAL A 316 -10.02 15.77 -12.02
CA VAL A 316 -11.44 15.59 -11.68
C VAL A 316 -12.18 16.81 -12.20
N GLU A 317 -13.16 16.60 -13.07
CA GLU A 317 -14.02 17.69 -13.51
C GLU A 317 -14.81 18.17 -12.30
N THR A 318 -14.53 19.37 -11.81
CA THR A 318 -15.41 20.07 -10.86
C THR A 318 -16.70 20.37 -11.61
N VAL A 319 -17.74 19.60 -11.34
CA VAL A 319 -19.09 20.00 -11.75
C VAL A 319 -19.32 21.31 -10.97
N ALA A 320 -19.33 22.42 -11.72
CA ALA A 320 -19.76 23.70 -11.14
C ALA A 320 -21.17 23.51 -10.60
N ALA A 321 -21.33 23.73 -9.27
CA ALA A 321 -22.59 23.63 -8.56
C ALA A 321 -23.55 24.75 -9.02
#